data_f7299dccf9e89930fdf13120771b1308
#
_entry.id   f7299dccf9e89930fdf13120771b1308
#
_cell.length_a   1.000
_cell.length_b   1.000
_cell.length_c   1.000
_cell.angle_alpha   90.00
_cell.angle_beta   90.00
_cell.angle_gamma   90.00
#
_symmetry.space_group_name_H-M   'P 1'
#
loop_
_entity.id
_entity.type
_entity.pdbx_description
1 polymer ?
#
loop_
_entity_poly.entity_id
_entity_poly.type
_entity_poly.pdbx_seq_one_letter_code
_entity_poly.pdbx_strand_id
1 'polypeptide(L)'
;MTRPGERYDSLFMTFAEWDRSPSGHWVMRQHTFLDWKVLKAQAITASKLNPRAVSAVGAKGLFQFMDPTWQEWSERKQPGAPLDVWNPEHATFLAAAYLEWLLGRVGGDLRKAIAAYHWGIGNVMCVVQECGEQWEAALPLETSGYLARILGA
;
A
#
# COMPACT_ATOMS: atom_id res chain seq x y z
N MET A 1 6.78 16.38 -21.74
CA MET A 1 7.76 15.39 -21.23
C MET A 1 7.60 15.22 -19.72
N THR A 2 7.40 14.00 -19.25
CA THR A 2 7.22 13.70 -17.83
C THR A 2 8.58 13.66 -17.12
N ARG A 3 8.68 14.34 -15.97
CA ARG A 3 9.88 14.27 -15.14
C ARG A 3 9.98 12.87 -14.49
N PRO A 4 11.21 12.38 -14.19
CA PRO A 4 11.35 11.06 -13.56
C PRO A 4 10.51 10.88 -12.29
N GLY A 5 10.37 11.92 -11.46
CA GLY A 5 9.57 11.86 -10.23
C GLY A 5 8.06 11.89 -10.46
N GLU A 6 7.60 12.15 -11.68
CA GLU A 6 6.18 12.22 -12.04
C GLU A 6 5.74 11.03 -12.89
N ARG A 7 6.64 10.08 -13.12
CA ARG A 7 6.47 8.99 -14.07
C ARG A 7 5.18 8.17 -13.90
N TYR A 8 4.76 7.98 -12.65
CA TYR A 8 3.60 7.15 -12.33
C TYR A 8 2.45 7.93 -11.69
N ASP A 9 2.50 9.26 -11.72
CA ASP A 9 1.49 10.08 -11.04
C ASP A 9 0.07 9.78 -11.53
N SER A 10 -0.11 9.58 -12.84
CA SER A 10 -1.42 9.26 -13.38
C SER A 10 -1.96 7.92 -12.87
N LEU A 11 -1.09 6.92 -12.66
CA LEU A 11 -1.50 5.65 -12.05
C LEU A 11 -1.93 5.84 -10.60
N PHE A 12 -1.19 6.62 -9.83
CA PHE A 12 -1.52 6.89 -8.43
C PHE A 12 -2.85 7.63 -8.33
N MET A 13 -3.05 8.64 -9.17
CA MET A 13 -4.31 9.40 -9.22
C MET A 13 -5.49 8.49 -9.59
N THR A 14 -5.34 7.67 -10.62
CA THR A 14 -6.39 6.78 -11.08
C THR A 14 -6.81 5.80 -9.99
N PHE A 15 -5.86 5.08 -9.40
CA PHE A 15 -6.19 4.05 -8.42
C PHE A 15 -6.51 4.59 -7.03
N ALA A 16 -6.20 5.85 -6.74
CA ALA A 16 -6.69 6.50 -5.53
C ALA A 16 -8.21 6.75 -5.60
N GLU A 17 -8.74 7.05 -6.78
CA GLU A 17 -10.16 7.32 -6.99
C GLU A 17 -10.96 6.07 -7.38
N TRP A 18 -10.36 5.17 -8.14
CA TRP A 18 -11.04 4.05 -8.77
C TRP A 18 -10.46 2.72 -8.35
N ASP A 19 -11.35 1.75 -8.12
CA ASP A 19 -11.01 0.35 -7.94
C ASP A 19 -11.50 -0.44 -9.15
N ARG A 20 -11.06 -1.70 -9.27
CA ARG A 20 -11.58 -2.62 -10.28
C ARG A 20 -12.21 -3.81 -9.58
N SER A 21 -13.45 -4.11 -9.95
CA SER A 21 -14.15 -5.28 -9.44
C SER A 21 -13.54 -6.57 -10.04
N PRO A 22 -13.79 -7.73 -9.41
CA PRO A 22 -13.37 -9.03 -9.98
C PRO A 22 -13.89 -9.28 -11.40
N SER A 23 -15.00 -8.65 -11.78
CA SER A 23 -15.55 -8.74 -13.14
C SER A 23 -14.89 -7.76 -14.13
N GLY A 24 -13.90 -6.98 -13.68
CA GLY A 24 -13.12 -6.08 -14.51
C GLY A 24 -13.73 -4.69 -14.72
N HIS A 25 -14.79 -4.37 -14.00
CA HIS A 25 -15.41 -3.04 -14.07
C HIS A 25 -14.69 -2.04 -13.19
N TRP A 26 -14.59 -0.80 -13.64
CA TRP A 26 -14.12 0.31 -12.82
C TRP A 26 -15.21 0.73 -11.83
N VAL A 27 -14.86 0.84 -10.55
CA VAL A 27 -15.77 1.22 -9.48
C VAL A 27 -15.14 2.37 -8.70
N MET A 28 -15.87 3.48 -8.58
CA MET A 28 -15.41 4.62 -7.78
C MET A 28 -15.36 4.24 -6.31
N ARG A 29 -14.28 4.59 -5.62
CA ARG A 29 -14.16 4.38 -4.18
C ARG A 29 -15.12 5.34 -3.46
N GLN A 30 -16.05 4.79 -2.68
CA GLN A 30 -17.12 5.58 -2.07
C GLN A 30 -16.96 5.78 -0.57
N HIS A 31 -16.28 4.86 0.10
CA HIS A 31 -16.25 4.83 1.55
C HIS A 31 -14.89 5.17 2.14
N THR A 32 -13.87 5.27 1.32
CA THR A 32 -12.51 5.50 1.77
C THR A 32 -11.85 6.51 0.87
N PHE A 33 -11.42 7.62 1.45
CA PHE A 33 -10.63 8.61 0.72
C PHE A 33 -9.17 8.17 0.71
N LEU A 34 -8.65 7.92 -0.48
CA LEU A 34 -7.21 7.69 -0.68
C LEU A 34 -6.62 8.92 -1.35
N ASP A 35 -5.59 9.47 -0.73
CA ASP A 35 -4.83 10.56 -1.34
C ASP A 35 -3.75 9.94 -2.24
N TRP A 36 -3.77 10.27 -3.52
CA TRP A 36 -2.79 9.75 -4.47
C TRP A 36 -1.35 10.10 -4.07
N LYS A 37 -1.17 11.22 -3.34
CA LYS A 37 0.16 11.62 -2.84
C LYS A 37 0.69 10.65 -1.78
N VAL A 38 -0.19 10.02 -1.01
CA VAL A 38 0.18 8.96 -0.07
C VAL A 38 0.69 7.74 -0.83
N LEU A 39 -0.01 7.31 -1.88
CA LEU A 39 0.46 6.21 -2.73
C LEU A 39 1.82 6.53 -3.34
N LYS A 40 1.99 7.74 -3.84
CA LYS A 40 3.28 8.20 -4.38
C LYS A 40 4.39 8.14 -3.32
N ALA A 41 4.12 8.65 -2.13
CA ALA A 41 5.09 8.63 -1.03
C ALA A 41 5.46 7.20 -0.61
N GLN A 42 4.49 6.27 -0.62
CA GLN A 42 4.77 4.86 -0.36
C GLN A 42 5.69 4.27 -1.42
N ALA A 43 5.43 4.52 -2.70
CA ALA A 43 6.26 4.00 -3.78
C ALA A 43 7.67 4.59 -3.76
N ILE A 44 7.81 5.89 -3.48
CA ILE A 44 9.12 6.53 -3.32
C ILE A 44 9.89 5.90 -2.16
N THR A 45 9.24 5.76 -1.02
CA THR A 45 9.85 5.22 0.20
C THR A 45 10.24 3.75 0.03
N ALA A 46 9.38 2.97 -0.61
CA ALA A 46 9.57 1.52 -0.77
C ALA A 46 10.63 1.18 -1.82
N SER A 47 10.61 1.84 -2.98
CA SER A 47 11.39 1.41 -4.14
C SER A 47 12.10 2.55 -4.89
N LYS A 48 11.97 3.79 -4.46
CA LYS A 48 12.43 4.97 -5.22
C LYS A 48 11.84 5.01 -6.63
N LEU A 49 10.58 4.61 -6.75
CA LEU A 49 9.84 4.50 -8.01
C LEU A 49 10.43 3.47 -8.98
N ASN A 50 11.13 2.47 -8.48
CA ASN A 50 11.69 1.40 -9.31
C ASN A 50 10.76 0.18 -9.32
N PRO A 51 10.09 -0.11 -10.46
CA PRO A 51 9.15 -1.24 -10.53
C PRO A 51 9.84 -2.61 -10.49
N ARG A 52 11.16 -2.66 -10.59
CA ARG A 52 11.95 -3.89 -10.55
C ARG A 52 12.73 -4.06 -9.24
N ALA A 53 12.47 -3.22 -8.24
CA ALA A 53 13.17 -3.29 -6.96
C ALA A 53 12.90 -4.61 -6.23
N VAL A 54 13.94 -5.17 -5.62
CA VAL A 54 13.84 -6.36 -4.76
C VAL A 54 14.62 -6.06 -3.49
N SER A 55 13.98 -6.22 -2.33
CA SER A 55 14.65 -6.02 -1.05
C SER A 55 15.42 -7.28 -0.62
N ALA A 56 16.25 -7.14 0.42
CA ALA A 56 17.01 -8.25 0.99
C ALA A 56 16.10 -9.38 1.51
N VAL A 57 14.86 -9.06 1.89
CA VAL A 57 13.89 -10.05 2.41
C VAL A 57 12.91 -10.53 1.34
N GLY A 58 13.11 -10.13 0.07
CA GLY A 58 12.30 -10.60 -1.03
C GLY A 58 11.05 -9.79 -1.34
N ALA A 59 10.90 -8.59 -0.78
CA ALA A 59 9.84 -7.68 -1.18
C ALA A 59 10.09 -7.18 -2.61
N LYS A 60 9.04 -7.12 -3.44
CA LYS A 60 9.17 -6.91 -4.88
C LYS A 60 8.36 -5.75 -5.40
N GLY A 61 8.94 -5.07 -6.40
CA GLY A 61 8.23 -4.11 -7.24
C GLY A 61 8.07 -2.74 -6.64
N LEU A 62 7.26 -1.94 -7.30
CA LEU A 62 7.05 -0.52 -7.01
C LEU A 62 6.62 -0.26 -5.55
N PHE A 63 5.79 -1.14 -4.99
CA PHE A 63 5.24 -1.03 -3.63
C PHE A 63 5.79 -2.07 -2.66
N GLN A 64 6.79 -2.85 -3.08
CA GLN A 64 7.49 -3.82 -2.22
C GLN A 64 6.55 -4.84 -1.56
N PHE A 65 5.82 -5.58 -2.39
CA PHE A 65 4.98 -6.67 -1.93
C PHE A 65 5.79 -7.93 -1.60
N MET A 66 5.43 -8.57 -0.49
CA MET A 66 5.88 -9.93 -0.22
C MET A 66 5.00 -10.91 -1.02
N ASP A 67 5.58 -12.04 -1.45
CA ASP A 67 4.88 -12.99 -2.30
C ASP A 67 3.53 -13.46 -1.74
N PRO A 68 3.39 -13.82 -0.46
CA PRO A 68 2.10 -14.27 0.07
C PRO A 68 1.02 -13.19 -0.01
N THR A 69 1.35 -11.94 0.30
CA THR A 69 0.40 -10.83 0.21
C THR A 69 0.01 -10.55 -1.23
N TRP A 70 0.98 -10.59 -2.15
CA TRP A 70 0.70 -10.43 -3.57
C TRP A 70 -0.25 -11.49 -4.09
N GLN A 71 0.00 -12.76 -3.76
CA GLN A 71 -0.85 -13.87 -4.18
C GLN A 71 -2.27 -13.77 -3.62
N GLU A 72 -2.40 -13.45 -2.33
CA GLU A 72 -3.70 -13.29 -1.70
C GLU A 72 -4.51 -12.18 -2.36
N TRP A 73 -3.92 -11.01 -2.55
CA TRP A 73 -4.63 -9.85 -3.09
C TRP A 73 -4.90 -9.96 -4.58
N SER A 74 -3.98 -10.59 -5.35
CA SER A 74 -4.24 -10.92 -6.75
C SER A 74 -5.48 -11.79 -6.88
N GLU A 75 -5.59 -12.84 -6.07
CA GLU A 75 -6.73 -13.75 -6.11
C GLU A 75 -8.03 -13.06 -5.66
N ARG A 76 -7.96 -12.22 -4.64
CA ARG A 76 -9.14 -11.46 -4.19
C ARG A 76 -9.66 -10.50 -5.25
N LYS A 77 -8.78 -9.83 -5.96
CA LYS A 77 -9.16 -8.75 -6.87
C LYS A 77 -9.35 -9.20 -8.32
N GLN A 78 -8.60 -10.20 -8.76
CA GLN A 78 -8.69 -10.73 -10.13
C GLN A 78 -8.55 -12.25 -10.09
N PRO A 79 -9.58 -12.97 -9.60
CA PRO A 79 -9.53 -14.43 -9.51
C PRO A 79 -9.23 -15.07 -10.86
N GLY A 80 -8.27 -15.99 -10.89
CA GLY A 80 -7.89 -16.72 -12.10
C GLY A 80 -7.13 -15.91 -13.15
N ALA A 81 -6.85 -14.64 -12.88
CA ALA A 81 -6.08 -13.78 -13.80
C ALA A 81 -4.81 -13.33 -13.07
N PRO A 82 -3.65 -13.95 -13.36
CA PRO A 82 -2.42 -13.60 -12.65
C PRO A 82 -2.01 -12.17 -12.94
N LEU A 83 -1.72 -11.43 -11.86
CA LEU A 83 -1.19 -10.07 -11.94
C LEU A 83 0.34 -10.13 -11.81
N ASP A 84 1.00 -9.19 -12.47
CA ASP A 84 2.46 -9.14 -12.53
C ASP A 84 2.97 -8.09 -11.53
N VAL A 85 3.70 -8.54 -10.51
CA VAL A 85 4.24 -7.68 -9.44
C VAL A 85 5.23 -6.63 -9.98
N TRP A 86 5.82 -6.88 -11.14
CA TRP A 86 6.74 -5.95 -11.79
C TRP A 86 6.04 -4.90 -12.65
N ASN A 87 4.74 -5.07 -12.89
CA ASN A 87 3.95 -4.13 -13.67
C ASN A 87 3.47 -2.99 -12.76
N PRO A 88 3.87 -1.72 -13.04
CA PRO A 88 3.49 -0.59 -12.18
C PRO A 88 1.98 -0.40 -12.02
N GLU A 89 1.20 -0.66 -13.07
CA GLU A 89 -0.26 -0.57 -13.01
C GLU A 89 -0.84 -1.63 -12.06
N HIS A 90 -0.40 -2.90 -12.21
CA HIS A 90 -0.86 -3.99 -11.34
C HIS A 90 -0.45 -3.74 -9.88
N ALA A 91 0.78 -3.28 -9.66
CA ALA A 91 1.26 -3.00 -8.30
C ALA A 91 0.47 -1.86 -7.66
N THR A 92 0.19 -0.80 -8.40
CA THR A 92 -0.60 0.34 -7.88
C THR A 92 -2.03 -0.07 -7.59
N PHE A 93 -2.63 -0.85 -8.47
CA PHE A 93 -3.98 -1.40 -8.28
C PHE A 93 -4.08 -2.18 -6.96
N LEU A 94 -3.17 -3.13 -6.74
CA LEU A 94 -3.22 -3.95 -5.51
C LEU A 94 -2.80 -3.17 -4.27
N ALA A 95 -1.85 -2.23 -4.38
CA ALA A 95 -1.45 -1.40 -3.24
C ALA A 95 -2.62 -0.55 -2.75
N ALA A 96 -3.35 0.09 -3.67
CA ALA A 96 -4.52 0.89 -3.33
C ALA A 96 -5.63 0.03 -2.72
N ALA A 97 -5.91 -1.14 -3.29
CA ALA A 97 -6.92 -2.04 -2.77
C ALA A 97 -6.57 -2.55 -1.36
N TYR A 98 -5.31 -2.91 -1.16
CA TYR A 98 -4.83 -3.37 0.14
C TYR A 98 -4.88 -2.25 1.18
N LEU A 99 -4.45 -1.05 0.83
CA LEU A 99 -4.49 0.10 1.73
C LEU A 99 -5.93 0.45 2.13
N GLU A 100 -6.86 0.41 1.18
CA GLU A 100 -8.28 0.63 1.47
C GLU A 100 -8.81 -0.39 2.48
N TRP A 101 -8.47 -1.65 2.28
CA TRP A 101 -8.85 -2.72 3.21
C TRP A 101 -8.26 -2.49 4.61
N LEU A 102 -6.98 -2.11 4.68
CA LEU A 102 -6.32 -1.81 5.95
C LEU A 102 -6.99 -0.63 6.66
N LEU A 103 -7.33 0.43 5.92
CA LEU A 103 -8.05 1.58 6.47
C LEU A 103 -9.37 1.15 7.10
N GLY A 104 -10.11 0.27 6.45
CA GLY A 104 -11.35 -0.29 7.01
C GLY A 104 -11.13 -1.07 8.31
N ARG A 105 -9.97 -1.75 8.42
CA ARG A 105 -9.63 -2.55 9.62
C ARG A 105 -9.17 -1.71 10.80
N VAL A 106 -8.72 -0.50 10.57
CA VAL A 106 -8.19 0.39 11.62
C VAL A 106 -9.06 1.64 11.84
N GLY A 107 -10.31 1.57 11.41
CA GLY A 107 -11.28 2.65 11.64
C GLY A 107 -10.96 3.94 10.88
N GLY A 108 -10.27 3.86 9.75
CA GLY A 108 -9.94 5.01 8.92
C GLY A 108 -8.66 5.74 9.37
N ASP A 109 -7.94 5.23 10.35
CA ASP A 109 -6.70 5.84 10.83
C ASP A 109 -5.56 5.56 9.84
N LEU A 110 -5.19 6.57 9.07
CA LEU A 110 -4.19 6.41 8.00
C LEU A 110 -2.81 6.02 8.55
N ARG A 111 -2.41 6.56 9.71
CA ARG A 111 -1.11 6.20 10.30
C ARG A 111 -1.06 4.72 10.66
N LYS A 112 -2.13 4.18 11.23
CA LYS A 112 -2.23 2.75 11.54
C LYS A 112 -2.24 1.91 10.27
N ALA A 113 -2.95 2.33 9.23
CA ALA A 113 -3.02 1.61 7.96
C ALA A 113 -1.64 1.54 7.28
N ILE A 114 -0.91 2.64 7.24
CA ILE A 114 0.44 2.68 6.66
C ILE A 114 1.42 1.82 7.46
N ALA A 115 1.36 1.87 8.79
CA ALA A 115 2.18 1.00 9.64
C ALA A 115 1.84 -0.48 9.38
N ALA A 116 0.55 -0.81 9.24
CA ALA A 116 0.09 -2.17 8.95
C ALA A 116 0.52 -2.65 7.56
N TYR A 117 0.56 -1.76 6.59
CA TYR A 117 1.07 -2.08 5.26
C TYR A 117 2.51 -2.59 5.33
N HIS A 118 3.32 -1.96 6.14
CA HIS A 118 4.74 -2.31 6.28
C HIS A 118 4.99 -3.49 7.24
N TRP A 119 4.29 -3.51 8.38
CA TRP A 119 4.59 -4.44 9.47
C TRP A 119 3.57 -5.57 9.63
N GLY A 120 2.43 -5.46 8.98
CA GLY A 120 1.34 -6.43 9.08
C GLY A 120 0.24 -5.97 10.01
N ILE A 121 -1.01 -6.22 9.60
CA ILE A 121 -2.19 -5.79 10.37
C ILE A 121 -2.27 -6.47 11.75
N GLY A 122 -1.91 -7.74 11.82
CA GLY A 122 -1.92 -8.47 13.11
C GLY A 122 -1.02 -7.84 14.14
N ASN A 123 0.19 -7.46 13.74
CA ASN A 123 1.14 -6.81 14.63
C ASN A 123 0.65 -5.43 15.09
N VAL A 124 0.13 -4.63 14.16
CA VAL A 124 -0.36 -3.29 14.50
C VAL A 124 -1.56 -3.37 15.44
N MET A 125 -2.52 -4.27 15.16
CA MET A 125 -3.69 -4.43 16.03
C MET A 125 -3.30 -4.88 17.43
N CYS A 126 -2.27 -5.73 17.53
CA CYS A 126 -1.74 -6.18 18.83
C CYS A 126 -1.22 -5.02 19.66
N VAL A 127 -0.34 -4.18 19.08
CA VAL A 127 0.22 -3.04 19.83
C VAL A 127 -0.82 -1.95 20.12
N VAL A 128 -1.81 -1.77 19.24
CA VAL A 128 -2.92 -0.85 19.49
C VAL A 128 -3.74 -1.34 20.69
N GLN A 129 -4.01 -2.63 20.77
CA GLN A 129 -4.74 -3.21 21.91
C GLN A 129 -3.95 -3.08 23.21
N GLU A 130 -2.65 -3.33 23.19
CA GLU A 130 -1.80 -3.31 24.39
C GLU A 130 -1.43 -1.91 24.85
N CYS A 131 -1.20 -0.99 23.91
CA CYS A 131 -0.62 0.32 24.19
C CYS A 131 -1.58 1.49 23.99
N GLY A 132 -2.76 1.27 23.39
CA GLY A 132 -3.73 2.32 23.14
C GLY A 132 -3.13 3.47 22.31
N GLU A 133 -3.28 4.69 22.79
CA GLU A 133 -2.77 5.89 22.10
C GLU A 133 -1.25 5.92 21.94
N GLN A 134 -0.53 5.12 22.71
CA GLN A 134 0.93 5.04 22.65
C GLN A 134 1.45 3.96 21.69
N TRP A 135 0.59 3.47 20.79
CA TRP A 135 0.91 2.36 19.89
C TRP A 135 2.13 2.63 19.00
N GLU A 136 2.33 3.89 18.57
CA GLU A 136 3.47 4.23 17.70
C GLU A 136 4.82 4.01 18.40
N ALA A 137 4.88 4.20 19.71
CA ALA A 137 6.11 3.98 20.48
C ALA A 137 6.54 2.51 20.50
N ALA A 138 5.61 1.59 20.23
CA ALA A 138 5.88 0.15 20.20
C ALA A 138 6.26 -0.39 18.82
N LEU A 139 6.27 0.46 17.78
CA LEU A 139 6.63 0.03 16.44
C LEU A 139 8.11 -0.29 16.31
N PRO A 140 8.48 -1.28 15.47
CA PRO A 140 9.87 -1.45 15.08
C PRO A 140 10.44 -0.15 14.49
N LEU A 141 11.72 0.10 14.71
CA LEU A 141 12.38 1.31 14.22
C LEU A 141 12.23 1.48 12.70
N GLU A 142 12.32 0.39 11.95
CA GLU A 142 12.15 0.41 10.51
C GLU A 142 10.73 0.84 10.11
N THR A 143 9.71 0.33 10.79
CA THR A 143 8.30 0.69 10.55
C THR A 143 8.04 2.14 10.93
N SER A 144 8.57 2.59 12.06
CA SER A 144 8.47 3.98 12.50
C SER A 144 9.10 4.93 11.47
N GLY A 145 10.25 4.57 10.92
CA GLY A 145 10.91 5.34 9.86
C GLY A 145 10.10 5.38 8.57
N TYR A 146 9.52 4.26 8.17
CA TYR A 146 8.63 4.17 7.01
C TYR A 146 7.44 5.11 7.17
N LEU A 147 6.78 5.06 8.32
CA LEU A 147 5.64 5.90 8.65
C LEU A 147 6.01 7.40 8.58
N ALA A 148 7.14 7.77 9.18
CA ALA A 148 7.60 9.15 9.21
C ALA A 148 7.92 9.69 7.80
N ARG A 149 8.51 8.86 6.93
CA ARG A 149 8.84 9.26 5.55
C ARG A 149 7.60 9.51 4.71
N ILE A 150 6.50 8.81 4.99
CA ILE A 150 5.27 8.93 4.20
C ILE A 150 4.37 10.03 4.76
N LEU A 151 4.17 10.06 6.08
CA LEU A 151 3.19 10.93 6.72
C LEU A 151 3.80 11.99 7.65
N GLY A 152 5.10 11.95 7.84
CA GLY A 152 5.77 12.81 8.79
C GLY A 152 5.80 12.23 10.21
N ALA A 153 6.60 12.85 11.04
CA ALA A 153 6.79 12.38 12.42
C ALA A 153 5.58 12.66 13.30
#